data_ab7375b382fccab5c069d3f37a178b83
#
_entry.id   ab7375b382fccab5c069d3f37a178b83
#
_cell.length_a   1.000
_cell.length_b   1.000
_cell.length_c   1.000
_cell.angle_alpha   90.00
_cell.angle_beta   90.00
_cell.angle_gamma   90.00
#
_symmetry.space_group_name_H-M   'P 1'
#
loop_
_entity.id
_entity.type
_entity.pdbx_description
1 polymer ?
#
loop_
_entity_poly.entity_id
_entity_poly.type
_entity_poly.pdbx_seq_one_letter_code
_entity_poly.pdbx_strand_id
1 'polypeptide(L)'
;EIIACTDAGCAAARDWLSRIVAPFESENPPDVVAGYYEPDTDTALEDAIAVATVPDAPEVDPETFLPSGRSVAFRREAWKRVGGYPEYIDYAEDTDFDLRLKTAGFRFHFAPDAFVRWRMQADLWTVFRQFFRYSRSDGELGHWFVHYRKAYLGILLMVALFLMSLAGSKAAPFLFVGLLIAYWARYTARARRRGADWYASLISPGVSAIVDIAHLIGYSLGYLHHRPRPRRLPTDRPLRIAQVTYAYKPIAGGADVYASQLADLITAAGYEHCVYQRLADTHAEDARFIRNPWRGLPLEFWTQALALFRHRRELLSHDVIICHYPHYLLAVDLMSWFARRPVKIAVSHGVFWDDAPGSPKSFVKAWLTKLAFRRAHLYIANDSHFLRAMGLKIEPRQGMHALISPGVWFIPNGVDPETFKPTDPVPEILDRNAILVPRHLFRNRGIHLAIEAFAQFHPFRPETTLLLVGGGGQAEYVESLRREVEARGLKKSVIFYGSVPHHKLPAIYSSAQLTLIPSLCGEGTSLSALESMACGAPTLCTWVAGLRDLPGPHSLPLVSSLVETMQSVYPQRKEIGEEQREIALAVYSIERWRESWREALKGVGVRTTK
;
A
#
# COMPACT_ATOMS: atom_id res chain seq x y z
N GLU A 1 -7.08 7.28 -36.01
CA GLU A 1 -5.70 7.71 -35.69
C GLU A 1 -4.90 6.51 -35.20
N ILE A 2 -3.68 6.32 -35.75
CA ILE A 2 -2.74 5.23 -35.41
C ILE A 2 -1.56 5.85 -34.69
N ILE A 3 -1.08 5.19 -33.66
CA ILE A 3 0.14 5.53 -32.90
C ILE A 3 1.14 4.42 -33.20
N ALA A 4 2.33 4.77 -33.72
CA ALA A 4 3.44 3.86 -33.95
C ALA A 4 4.58 4.23 -32.99
N CYS A 5 5.13 3.23 -32.29
CA CYS A 5 6.15 3.39 -31.24
C CYS A 5 7.40 2.58 -31.58
N THR A 6 8.56 3.17 -31.27
CA THR A 6 9.86 2.50 -31.24
C THR A 6 10.69 3.03 -30.06
N ASP A 7 11.53 2.19 -29.48
CA ASP A 7 12.41 2.57 -28.38
C ASP A 7 13.60 3.42 -28.85
N ALA A 8 14.06 4.32 -27.98
CA ALA A 8 15.18 5.23 -28.26
C ALA A 8 16.52 4.52 -28.55
N GLY A 9 16.69 3.24 -28.18
CA GLY A 9 17.89 2.45 -28.46
C GLY A 9 17.79 1.57 -29.71
N CYS A 10 16.79 1.78 -30.56
CA CYS A 10 16.55 0.98 -31.76
C CYS A 10 16.76 1.80 -33.05
N ALA A 11 17.31 1.17 -34.08
CA ALA A 11 17.42 1.71 -35.42
C ALA A 11 16.33 1.12 -36.32
N ALA A 12 15.33 1.93 -36.67
CA ALA A 12 14.24 1.51 -37.55
C ALA A 12 14.71 1.27 -38.99
N ALA A 13 14.21 0.23 -39.65
CA ALA A 13 14.39 0.01 -41.07
C ALA A 13 13.77 1.19 -41.84
N ARG A 14 14.31 1.52 -43.03
CA ARG A 14 13.88 2.71 -43.81
C ARG A 14 12.39 2.71 -44.12
N ASP A 15 11.81 1.57 -44.30
CA ASP A 15 10.41 1.33 -44.64
C ASP A 15 9.57 0.81 -43.44
N TRP A 16 10.14 0.85 -42.23
CA TRP A 16 9.50 0.39 -41.00
C TRP A 16 8.11 1.00 -40.79
N LEU A 17 8.00 2.31 -40.91
CA LEU A 17 6.73 3.01 -40.65
C LEU A 17 5.65 2.61 -41.67
N SER A 18 5.97 2.48 -42.93
CA SER A 18 5.02 2.06 -43.96
C SER A 18 4.58 0.61 -43.75
N ARG A 19 5.49 -0.28 -43.37
CA ARG A 19 5.18 -1.71 -43.11
C ARG A 19 4.35 -1.94 -41.86
N ILE A 20 4.60 -1.18 -40.80
CA ILE A 20 3.85 -1.36 -39.52
C ILE A 20 2.45 -0.75 -39.61
N VAL A 21 2.22 0.23 -40.50
CA VAL A 21 0.92 0.88 -40.69
C VAL A 21 0.07 0.16 -41.74
N ALA A 22 0.67 -0.46 -42.77
CA ALA A 22 -0.04 -1.10 -43.88
C ALA A 22 -1.16 -2.11 -43.43
N PRO A 23 -1.01 -2.94 -42.38
CA PRO A 23 -2.07 -3.83 -41.97
C PRO A 23 -3.36 -3.13 -41.54
N PHE A 24 -3.33 -1.88 -41.09
CA PHE A 24 -4.52 -1.13 -40.71
C PHE A 24 -5.39 -0.69 -41.89
N GLU A 25 -4.87 -0.78 -43.12
CA GLU A 25 -5.56 -0.46 -44.35
C GLU A 25 -6.16 -1.70 -45.04
N SER A 26 -5.99 -2.90 -44.44
CA SER A 26 -6.53 -4.13 -45.00
C SER A 26 -8.06 -4.20 -44.88
N GLU A 27 -8.71 -5.12 -45.61
CA GLU A 27 -10.17 -5.33 -45.56
C GLU A 27 -10.67 -5.69 -44.14
N ASN A 28 -9.83 -6.35 -43.35
CA ASN A 28 -10.12 -6.70 -41.95
C ASN A 28 -9.04 -6.16 -41.01
N PRO A 29 -9.01 -4.84 -40.78
CA PRO A 29 -7.90 -4.19 -40.14
C PRO A 29 -7.76 -4.58 -38.68
N PRO A 30 -6.53 -4.84 -38.18
CA PRO A 30 -6.28 -5.10 -36.77
C PRO A 30 -6.41 -3.82 -35.93
N ASP A 31 -6.42 -4.01 -34.61
CA ASP A 31 -6.37 -2.91 -33.64
C ASP A 31 -4.94 -2.62 -33.17
N VAL A 32 -4.08 -3.66 -33.23
CA VAL A 32 -2.68 -3.62 -32.83
C VAL A 32 -1.83 -4.36 -33.86
N VAL A 33 -0.73 -3.78 -34.27
CA VAL A 33 0.28 -4.40 -35.12
C VAL A 33 1.57 -4.57 -34.35
N ALA A 34 2.00 -5.80 -34.17
CA ALA A 34 3.28 -6.17 -33.59
C ALA A 34 4.33 -6.27 -34.68
N GLY A 35 5.31 -5.40 -34.68
CA GLY A 35 6.50 -5.54 -35.53
C GLY A 35 7.51 -6.50 -34.89
N TYR A 36 8.69 -6.56 -35.49
CA TYR A 36 9.79 -7.42 -35.06
C TYR A 36 11.02 -6.59 -34.67
N TYR A 37 11.96 -7.20 -33.96
CA TYR A 37 13.26 -6.60 -33.67
C TYR A 37 14.37 -7.59 -33.92
N GLU A 38 15.31 -7.18 -34.77
CA GLU A 38 16.51 -7.94 -35.09
C GLU A 38 17.67 -7.54 -34.16
N PRO A 39 18.50 -8.51 -33.72
CA PRO A 39 19.67 -8.17 -32.94
C PRO A 39 20.72 -7.44 -33.79
N ASP A 40 21.31 -6.40 -33.24
CA ASP A 40 22.48 -5.71 -33.78
C ASP A 40 23.69 -6.09 -32.92
N THR A 41 24.65 -6.83 -33.49
CA THR A 41 25.75 -7.47 -32.79
C THR A 41 27.10 -7.17 -33.47
N ASP A 42 28.15 -6.94 -32.69
CA ASP A 42 29.53 -6.76 -33.16
C ASP A 42 30.47 -7.84 -32.63
N THR A 43 30.06 -8.61 -31.61
CA THR A 43 30.90 -9.58 -30.93
C THR A 43 30.21 -10.94 -30.78
N ALA A 44 30.99 -12.01 -30.70
CA ALA A 44 30.46 -13.36 -30.46
C ALA A 44 29.69 -13.49 -29.13
N LEU A 45 30.01 -12.67 -28.12
CA LEU A 45 29.24 -12.63 -26.89
C LEU A 45 27.84 -12.01 -27.13
N GLU A 46 27.77 -10.93 -27.91
CA GLU A 46 26.49 -10.31 -28.29
C GLU A 46 25.64 -11.27 -29.14
N ASP A 47 26.26 -12.03 -30.07
CA ASP A 47 25.58 -13.09 -30.81
C ASP A 47 24.99 -14.16 -29.88
N ALA A 48 25.75 -14.61 -28.88
CA ALA A 48 25.26 -15.56 -27.89
C ALA A 48 24.12 -15.00 -27.03
N ILE A 49 24.17 -13.70 -26.68
CA ILE A 49 23.09 -12.99 -25.98
C ILE A 49 21.86 -12.91 -26.87
N ALA A 50 22.01 -12.56 -28.15
CA ALA A 50 20.92 -12.51 -29.11
C ALA A 50 20.22 -13.88 -29.25
N VAL A 51 20.98 -14.96 -29.35
CA VAL A 51 20.42 -16.34 -29.37
C VAL A 51 19.60 -16.65 -28.13
N ALA A 52 20.03 -16.18 -26.95
CA ALA A 52 19.36 -16.44 -25.68
C ALA A 52 18.10 -15.59 -25.48
N THR A 53 18.06 -14.37 -26.03
CA THR A 53 17.09 -13.34 -25.61
C THR A 53 16.13 -12.86 -26.70
N VAL A 54 16.48 -13.03 -28.00
CA VAL A 54 15.64 -12.64 -29.11
C VAL A 54 14.98 -13.88 -29.73
N PRO A 55 13.63 -13.92 -29.86
CA PRO A 55 12.97 -15.00 -30.57
C PRO A 55 13.33 -14.94 -32.07
N ASP A 56 13.36 -16.08 -32.77
CA ASP A 56 13.48 -16.11 -34.22
C ASP A 56 12.13 -15.79 -34.86
N ALA A 57 12.09 -14.97 -35.92
CA ALA A 57 10.84 -14.60 -36.55
C ALA A 57 10.00 -15.84 -36.99
N PRO A 58 10.58 -16.91 -37.56
CA PRO A 58 9.85 -18.15 -37.86
C PRO A 58 9.38 -18.94 -36.62
N GLU A 59 9.97 -18.74 -35.45
CA GLU A 59 9.59 -19.38 -34.18
C GLU A 59 8.47 -18.63 -33.45
N VAL A 60 8.08 -17.42 -33.91
CA VAL A 60 7.03 -16.61 -33.33
C VAL A 60 5.66 -17.17 -33.70
N ASP A 61 4.87 -17.50 -32.69
CA ASP A 61 3.45 -17.79 -32.86
C ASP A 61 2.64 -16.48 -32.86
N PRO A 62 2.06 -16.07 -34.01
CA PRO A 62 1.34 -14.81 -34.15
C PRO A 62 0.18 -14.64 -33.15
N GLU A 63 -0.48 -15.74 -32.73
CA GLU A 63 -1.63 -15.71 -31.83
C GLU A 63 -1.23 -15.38 -30.38
N THR A 64 -0.05 -15.84 -29.97
CA THR A 64 0.42 -15.67 -28.59
C THR A 64 1.48 -14.58 -28.42
N PHE A 65 2.06 -14.10 -29.52
CA PHE A 65 3.08 -13.06 -29.49
C PHE A 65 2.56 -11.77 -28.86
N LEU A 66 3.38 -11.17 -28.02
CA LEU A 66 3.16 -9.82 -27.49
C LEU A 66 4.17 -8.88 -28.15
N PRO A 67 3.71 -7.75 -28.68
CA PRO A 67 4.63 -6.74 -29.22
C PRO A 67 5.58 -6.25 -28.12
N SER A 68 6.73 -5.77 -28.54
CA SER A 68 7.61 -5.00 -27.66
C SER A 68 7.46 -3.53 -27.99
N GLY A 69 7.63 -2.65 -27.03
CA GLY A 69 7.72 -1.20 -27.23
C GLY A 69 8.72 -0.77 -28.31
N ARG A 70 9.63 -1.69 -28.71
CA ARG A 70 10.61 -1.47 -29.79
C ARG A 70 9.98 -1.36 -31.18
N SER A 71 8.90 -2.12 -31.45
CA SER A 71 8.22 -2.09 -32.75
C SER A 71 6.75 -2.47 -32.59
N VAL A 72 5.91 -1.47 -32.37
CA VAL A 72 4.47 -1.66 -32.19
C VAL A 72 3.67 -0.49 -32.76
N ALA A 73 2.50 -0.77 -33.33
CA ALA A 73 1.51 0.26 -33.65
C ALA A 73 0.12 -0.15 -33.17
N PHE A 74 -0.70 0.81 -32.80
CA PHE A 74 -2.05 0.56 -32.30
C PHE A 74 -3.00 1.72 -32.60
N ARG A 75 -4.31 1.44 -32.62
CA ARG A 75 -5.33 2.47 -32.72
C ARG A 75 -5.41 3.28 -31.43
N ARG A 76 -5.57 4.59 -31.56
CA ARG A 76 -5.70 5.51 -30.40
C ARG A 76 -6.89 5.14 -29.50
N GLU A 77 -7.98 4.64 -30.09
CA GLU A 77 -9.14 4.16 -29.35
C GLU A 77 -8.80 2.96 -28.46
N ALA A 78 -7.99 2.02 -28.97
CA ALA A 78 -7.55 0.85 -28.20
C ALA A 78 -6.69 1.31 -27.00
N TRP A 79 -5.77 2.23 -27.21
CA TRP A 79 -4.96 2.84 -26.15
C TRP A 79 -5.83 3.52 -25.09
N LYS A 80 -6.80 4.36 -25.50
CA LYS A 80 -7.71 5.05 -24.56
C LYS A 80 -8.57 4.08 -23.76
N ARG A 81 -9.09 3.02 -24.41
CA ARG A 81 -10.02 2.08 -23.78
C ARG A 81 -9.37 1.26 -22.66
N VAL A 82 -8.07 0.99 -22.75
CA VAL A 82 -7.33 0.26 -21.71
C VAL A 82 -6.57 1.18 -20.75
N GLY A 83 -6.64 2.51 -20.95
CA GLY A 83 -6.01 3.51 -20.07
C GLY A 83 -4.52 3.74 -20.31
N GLY A 84 -4.02 3.41 -21.52
CA GLY A 84 -2.62 3.67 -21.90
C GLY A 84 -1.59 2.76 -21.24
N TYR A 85 -0.32 3.14 -21.35
CA TYR A 85 0.78 2.49 -20.65
C TYR A 85 0.70 2.77 -19.15
N PRO A 86 1.05 1.79 -18.28
CA PRO A 86 1.04 1.99 -16.84
C PRO A 86 2.21 2.89 -16.40
N GLU A 87 1.91 4.03 -15.76
CA GLU A 87 2.92 4.98 -15.26
C GLU A 87 3.59 4.55 -13.94
N TYR A 88 3.09 3.49 -13.33
CA TYR A 88 3.47 3.02 -11.99
C TYR A 88 4.50 1.90 -11.98
N ILE A 89 4.98 1.46 -13.14
CA ILE A 89 6.02 0.44 -13.30
C ILE A 89 7.13 0.95 -14.21
N ASP A 90 8.36 0.60 -13.87
CA ASP A 90 9.55 1.05 -14.59
C ASP A 90 9.94 0.11 -15.74
N TYR A 91 9.44 -1.14 -15.75
CA TYR A 91 9.78 -2.19 -16.72
C TYR A 91 8.58 -3.09 -16.98
N ALA A 92 8.53 -3.72 -18.16
CA ALA A 92 7.43 -4.58 -18.61
C ALA A 92 6.06 -3.84 -18.70
N GLU A 93 6.09 -2.53 -18.90
CA GLU A 93 4.92 -1.69 -19.15
C GLU A 93 4.22 -2.06 -20.47
N ASP A 94 5.00 -2.48 -21.48
CA ASP A 94 4.51 -2.99 -22.76
C ASP A 94 3.77 -4.32 -22.56
N THR A 95 4.32 -5.24 -21.82
CA THR A 95 3.70 -6.53 -21.50
C THR A 95 2.34 -6.35 -20.80
N ASP A 96 2.24 -5.47 -19.79
CA ASP A 96 0.95 -5.19 -19.12
C ASP A 96 -0.06 -4.54 -20.06
N PHE A 97 0.38 -3.58 -20.87
CA PHE A 97 -0.45 -2.89 -21.85
C PHE A 97 -1.04 -3.88 -22.86
N ASP A 98 -0.22 -4.75 -23.43
CA ASP A 98 -0.63 -5.75 -24.42
C ASP A 98 -1.59 -6.80 -23.85
N LEU A 99 -1.34 -7.26 -22.62
CA LEU A 99 -2.24 -8.20 -21.94
C LEU A 99 -3.59 -7.56 -21.63
N ARG A 100 -3.64 -6.25 -21.33
CA ARG A 100 -4.91 -5.52 -21.17
C ARG A 100 -5.64 -5.39 -22.50
N LEU A 101 -4.94 -5.10 -23.60
CA LEU A 101 -5.51 -5.05 -24.94
C LEU A 101 -6.08 -6.42 -25.36
N LYS A 102 -5.33 -7.52 -25.19
CA LYS A 102 -5.84 -8.88 -25.45
C LYS A 102 -7.05 -9.23 -24.58
N THR A 103 -7.04 -8.88 -23.30
CA THR A 103 -8.17 -9.10 -22.38
C THR A 103 -9.41 -8.29 -22.77
N ALA A 104 -9.22 -7.11 -23.36
CA ALA A 104 -10.30 -6.27 -23.88
C ALA A 104 -10.86 -6.73 -25.23
N GLY A 105 -10.27 -7.77 -25.82
CA GLY A 105 -10.74 -8.39 -27.07
C GLY A 105 -10.24 -7.70 -28.33
N PHE A 106 -9.20 -6.87 -28.27
CA PHE A 106 -8.59 -6.24 -29.45
C PHE A 106 -7.82 -7.27 -30.27
N ARG A 107 -7.84 -7.07 -31.61
CA ARG A 107 -7.20 -7.96 -32.58
C ARG A 107 -5.76 -7.55 -32.85
N PHE A 108 -4.86 -8.51 -32.78
CA PHE A 108 -3.43 -8.35 -33.02
C PHE A 108 -3.07 -8.92 -34.40
N HIS A 109 -2.09 -8.29 -35.05
CA HIS A 109 -1.46 -8.77 -36.26
C HIS A 109 0.05 -8.72 -36.10
N PHE A 110 0.76 -9.79 -36.46
CA PHE A 110 2.22 -9.84 -36.46
C PHE A 110 2.76 -9.51 -37.86
N ALA A 111 3.55 -8.44 -37.95
CA ALA A 111 4.19 -7.96 -39.16
C ALA A 111 5.72 -8.08 -39.04
N PRO A 112 6.31 -9.27 -39.33
CA PRO A 112 7.74 -9.51 -39.15
C PRO A 112 8.63 -8.59 -40.01
N ASP A 113 8.12 -8.12 -41.14
CA ASP A 113 8.84 -7.23 -42.02
C ASP A 113 8.94 -5.77 -41.52
N ALA A 114 8.12 -5.41 -40.54
CA ALA A 114 8.21 -4.13 -39.84
C ALA A 114 9.20 -4.23 -38.68
N PHE A 115 10.49 -4.31 -39.00
CA PHE A 115 11.51 -4.56 -37.99
C PHE A 115 12.36 -3.33 -37.66
N VAL A 116 12.91 -3.36 -36.43
CA VAL A 116 13.93 -2.43 -35.94
C VAL A 116 15.18 -3.22 -35.54
N ARG A 117 16.35 -2.63 -35.63
CA ARG A 117 17.58 -3.22 -35.09
C ARG A 117 17.77 -2.78 -33.67
N TRP A 118 17.95 -3.78 -32.80
CA TRP A 118 18.16 -3.55 -31.37
C TRP A 118 19.59 -3.92 -30.97
N ARG A 119 20.34 -2.91 -30.52
CA ARG A 119 21.72 -3.11 -30.07
C ARG A 119 21.78 -4.03 -28.86
N MET A 120 22.55 -5.11 -28.95
CA MET A 120 22.71 -6.06 -27.87
C MET A 120 23.58 -5.51 -26.74
N GLN A 121 23.39 -6.03 -25.53
CA GLN A 121 24.22 -5.70 -24.38
C GLN A 121 25.62 -6.27 -24.54
N ALA A 122 26.65 -5.50 -24.14
CA ALA A 122 28.04 -5.87 -24.33
C ALA A 122 28.58 -6.81 -23.22
N ASP A 123 27.88 -6.97 -22.09
CA ASP A 123 28.34 -7.77 -20.97
C ASP A 123 27.20 -8.54 -20.25
N LEU A 124 27.60 -9.65 -19.61
CA LEU A 124 26.68 -10.58 -18.95
C LEU A 124 26.00 -9.99 -17.71
N TRP A 125 26.65 -9.06 -17.01
CA TRP A 125 26.06 -8.44 -15.82
C TRP A 125 24.91 -7.52 -16.19
N THR A 126 25.07 -6.74 -17.27
CA THR A 126 24.02 -5.88 -17.80
C THR A 126 22.85 -6.71 -18.32
N VAL A 127 23.10 -7.83 -19.01
CA VAL A 127 22.07 -8.81 -19.41
C VAL A 127 21.32 -9.35 -18.19
N PHE A 128 22.04 -9.84 -17.18
CA PHE A 128 21.42 -10.33 -15.96
C PHE A 128 20.54 -9.28 -15.30
N ARG A 129 21.04 -8.05 -15.12
CA ARG A 129 20.29 -6.96 -14.51
C ARG A 129 19.03 -6.58 -15.30
N GLN A 130 19.11 -6.58 -16.64
CA GLN A 130 18.00 -6.26 -17.53
C GLN A 130 16.88 -7.30 -17.38
N PHE A 131 17.19 -8.59 -17.55
CA PHE A 131 16.20 -9.66 -17.48
C PHE A 131 15.69 -9.89 -16.06
N PHE A 132 16.51 -9.66 -15.04
CA PHE A 132 16.06 -9.60 -13.65
C PHE A 132 15.00 -8.52 -13.41
N ARG A 133 15.20 -7.31 -13.97
CA ARG A 133 14.24 -6.20 -13.82
C ARG A 133 12.94 -6.48 -14.55
N TYR A 134 13.00 -6.97 -15.78
CA TYR A 134 11.82 -7.35 -16.57
C TYR A 134 11.00 -8.41 -15.84
N SER A 135 11.61 -9.52 -15.48
CA SER A 135 10.91 -10.61 -14.80
C SER A 135 10.43 -10.24 -13.39
N ARG A 136 11.14 -9.33 -12.71
CA ARG A 136 10.67 -8.79 -11.43
C ARG A 136 9.37 -8.00 -11.59
N SER A 137 9.28 -7.11 -12.58
CA SER A 137 8.05 -6.37 -12.87
C SER A 137 6.91 -7.29 -13.29
N ASP A 138 7.16 -8.29 -14.14
CA ASP A 138 6.16 -9.32 -14.48
C ASP A 138 5.67 -10.07 -13.24
N GLY A 139 6.57 -10.39 -12.31
CA GLY A 139 6.22 -11.01 -11.05
C GLY A 139 5.38 -10.10 -10.15
N GLU A 140 5.72 -8.81 -10.04
CA GLU A 140 4.97 -7.80 -9.28
C GLU A 140 3.54 -7.64 -9.83
N LEU A 141 3.37 -7.73 -11.14
CA LEU A 141 2.07 -7.70 -11.81
C LEU A 141 1.32 -9.05 -11.77
N GLY A 142 2.00 -10.13 -11.39
CA GLY A 142 1.46 -11.49 -11.43
C GLY A 142 1.14 -11.98 -12.84
N HIS A 143 1.83 -11.42 -13.83
CA HIS A 143 1.64 -11.72 -15.24
C HIS A 143 2.57 -12.82 -15.73
N TRP A 144 2.14 -13.47 -16.80
CA TRP A 144 2.97 -14.23 -17.71
C TRP A 144 3.77 -15.41 -17.11
N PHE A 145 3.33 -15.97 -15.98
CA PHE A 145 3.98 -17.14 -15.38
C PHE A 145 4.19 -18.29 -16.39
N VAL A 146 3.30 -18.42 -17.38
CA VAL A 146 3.41 -19.42 -18.45
C VAL A 146 4.72 -19.28 -19.22
N HIS A 147 5.23 -18.06 -19.40
CA HIS A 147 6.53 -17.78 -20.04
C HIS A 147 7.68 -18.36 -19.20
N TYR A 148 7.64 -18.16 -17.89
CA TYR A 148 8.72 -18.56 -16.98
C TYR A 148 8.66 -20.01 -16.53
N ARG A 149 7.50 -20.69 -16.62
CA ARG A 149 7.26 -22.04 -16.07
C ARG A 149 8.28 -23.09 -16.52
N LYS A 150 8.80 -23.01 -17.76
CA LYS A 150 9.78 -23.97 -18.30
C LYS A 150 11.11 -23.85 -17.60
N ALA A 151 11.59 -22.62 -17.35
CA ALA A 151 12.80 -22.35 -16.59
C ALA A 151 12.66 -22.84 -15.13
N TYR A 152 11.50 -22.55 -14.49
CA TYR A 152 11.21 -23.05 -13.15
C TYR A 152 11.22 -24.57 -13.06
N LEU A 153 10.52 -25.25 -13.96
CA LEU A 153 10.47 -26.73 -13.98
C LEU A 153 11.86 -27.34 -14.22
N GLY A 154 12.64 -26.77 -15.14
CA GLY A 154 14.01 -27.20 -15.42
C GLY A 154 14.93 -27.07 -14.20
N ILE A 155 14.93 -25.92 -13.57
CA ILE A 155 15.76 -25.65 -12.39
C ILE A 155 15.30 -26.51 -11.19
N LEU A 156 13.98 -26.63 -10.94
CA LEU A 156 13.48 -27.48 -9.86
C LEU A 156 13.86 -28.95 -10.07
N LEU A 157 13.78 -29.45 -11.29
CA LEU A 157 14.20 -30.82 -11.62
C LEU A 157 15.72 -30.99 -11.37
N MET A 158 16.53 -30.03 -11.79
CA MET A 158 17.99 -30.07 -11.56
C MET A 158 18.31 -30.07 -10.07
N VAL A 159 17.66 -29.20 -9.28
CA VAL A 159 17.83 -29.16 -7.82
C VAL A 159 17.39 -30.48 -7.18
N ALA A 160 16.26 -31.04 -7.60
CA ALA A 160 15.76 -32.31 -7.08
C ALA A 160 16.74 -33.46 -7.35
N LEU A 161 17.26 -33.56 -8.57
CA LEU A 161 18.27 -34.58 -8.92
C LEU A 161 19.57 -34.40 -8.17
N PHE A 162 20.00 -33.17 -7.96
CA PHE A 162 21.18 -32.86 -7.13
C PHE A 162 20.99 -33.32 -5.68
N LEU A 163 19.84 -32.97 -5.07
CA LEU A 163 19.51 -33.39 -3.70
C LEU A 163 19.36 -34.91 -3.58
N MET A 164 18.74 -35.56 -4.56
CA MET A 164 18.66 -37.05 -4.61
C MET A 164 20.03 -37.68 -4.74
N SER A 165 20.95 -37.06 -5.48
CA SER A 165 22.36 -37.51 -5.57
C SER A 165 23.05 -37.45 -4.20
N LEU A 166 22.89 -36.35 -3.46
CA LEU A 166 23.40 -36.20 -2.10
C LEU A 166 22.77 -37.20 -1.12
N ALA A 167 21.53 -37.59 -1.34
CA ALA A 167 20.80 -38.60 -0.56
C ALA A 167 21.16 -40.04 -0.92
N GLY A 168 22.19 -40.27 -1.78
CA GLY A 168 22.71 -41.58 -2.12
C GLY A 168 22.05 -42.30 -3.29
N SER A 169 21.21 -41.62 -4.09
CA SER A 169 20.65 -42.20 -5.30
C SER A 169 21.73 -42.44 -6.36
N LYS A 170 21.89 -43.68 -6.83
CA LYS A 170 22.88 -44.04 -7.86
C LYS A 170 22.52 -43.53 -9.26
N ALA A 171 21.22 -43.33 -9.55
CA ALA A 171 20.74 -42.91 -10.87
C ALA A 171 20.72 -41.38 -11.02
N ALA A 172 20.47 -40.64 -9.94
CA ALA A 172 20.31 -39.19 -9.98
C ALA A 172 21.52 -38.42 -10.57
N PRO A 173 22.77 -38.75 -10.28
CA PRO A 173 23.93 -38.07 -10.88
C PRO A 173 23.96 -38.23 -12.41
N PHE A 174 23.66 -39.42 -12.93
CA PHE A 174 23.64 -39.66 -14.38
C PHE A 174 22.49 -38.87 -15.07
N LEU A 175 21.31 -38.83 -14.45
CA LEU A 175 20.19 -38.03 -14.95
C LEU A 175 20.50 -36.54 -14.91
N PHE A 176 21.15 -36.07 -13.85
CA PHE A 176 21.58 -34.68 -13.72
C PHE A 176 22.54 -34.26 -14.84
N VAL A 177 23.60 -35.08 -15.05
CA VAL A 177 24.56 -34.84 -16.11
C VAL A 177 23.93 -34.96 -17.50
N GLY A 178 23.05 -35.94 -17.71
CA GLY A 178 22.28 -36.10 -18.96
C GLY A 178 21.43 -34.87 -19.29
N LEU A 179 20.76 -34.29 -18.29
CA LEU A 179 19.99 -33.06 -18.48
C LEU A 179 20.87 -31.85 -18.78
N LEU A 180 22.05 -31.75 -18.14
CA LEU A 180 23.02 -30.69 -18.47
C LEU A 180 23.51 -30.80 -19.91
N ILE A 181 23.84 -32.01 -20.35
CA ILE A 181 24.26 -32.25 -21.74
C ILE A 181 23.14 -31.89 -22.71
N ALA A 182 21.92 -32.33 -22.43
CA ALA A 182 20.76 -32.04 -23.28
C ALA A 182 20.48 -30.53 -23.35
N TYR A 183 20.58 -29.83 -22.23
CA TYR A 183 20.46 -28.37 -22.17
C TYR A 183 21.52 -27.69 -23.03
N TRP A 184 22.77 -28.08 -22.84
CA TRP A 184 23.90 -27.54 -23.58
C TRP A 184 23.77 -27.79 -25.10
N ALA A 185 23.48 -29.03 -25.49
CA ALA A 185 23.31 -29.41 -26.89
C ALA A 185 22.15 -28.64 -27.57
N ARG A 186 21.06 -28.46 -26.85
CA ARG A 186 19.89 -27.69 -27.35
C ARG A 186 20.24 -26.25 -27.73
N TYR A 187 20.86 -25.51 -26.83
CA TYR A 187 21.19 -24.10 -27.05
C TYR A 187 22.33 -23.91 -28.05
N THR A 188 23.33 -24.78 -28.05
CA THR A 188 24.39 -24.82 -29.08
C THR A 188 23.80 -25.09 -30.46
N ALA A 189 22.89 -26.07 -30.58
CA ALA A 189 22.22 -26.37 -31.85
C ALA A 189 21.34 -25.21 -32.31
N ARG A 190 20.68 -24.51 -31.39
CA ARG A 190 19.88 -23.31 -31.71
C ARG A 190 20.76 -22.19 -32.25
N ALA A 191 21.91 -21.91 -31.60
CA ALA A 191 22.86 -20.91 -32.04
C ALA A 191 23.40 -21.21 -33.44
N ARG A 192 23.77 -22.49 -33.70
CA ARG A 192 24.23 -22.93 -35.03
C ARG A 192 23.15 -22.77 -36.12
N ARG A 193 21.91 -23.09 -35.84
CA ARG A 193 20.80 -22.89 -36.80
C ARG A 193 20.59 -21.42 -37.16
N ARG A 194 20.90 -20.50 -36.25
CA ARG A 194 20.84 -19.05 -36.44
C ARG A 194 22.09 -18.45 -37.10
N GLY A 195 23.03 -19.28 -37.52
CA GLY A 195 24.25 -18.83 -38.21
C GLY A 195 25.32 -18.27 -37.28
N ALA A 196 25.16 -18.37 -35.95
CA ALA A 196 26.20 -17.96 -35.00
C ALA A 196 27.51 -18.75 -35.23
N ASP A 197 28.64 -18.13 -35.00
CA ASP A 197 29.96 -18.80 -35.09
C ASP A 197 30.11 -19.90 -34.03
N TRP A 198 31.21 -20.69 -34.11
CA TRP A 198 31.46 -21.79 -33.17
C TRP A 198 31.64 -21.29 -31.73
N TYR A 199 32.29 -20.15 -31.55
CA TYR A 199 32.55 -19.63 -30.22
C TYR A 199 31.25 -19.13 -29.58
N ALA A 200 30.47 -18.30 -30.29
CA ALA A 200 29.15 -17.85 -29.86
C ALA A 200 28.21 -19.04 -29.56
N SER A 201 28.25 -20.08 -30.43
CA SER A 201 27.44 -21.28 -30.23
C SER A 201 27.81 -22.06 -28.97
N LEU A 202 29.11 -22.14 -28.64
CA LEU A 202 29.60 -22.85 -27.46
C LEU A 202 29.27 -22.14 -26.14
N ILE A 203 29.25 -20.80 -26.14
CA ILE A 203 28.98 -20.00 -24.94
C ILE A 203 27.47 -19.72 -24.75
N SER A 204 26.64 -19.83 -25.80
CA SER A 204 25.19 -19.55 -25.77
C SER A 204 24.42 -20.30 -24.66
N PRO A 205 24.72 -21.58 -24.33
CA PRO A 205 24.08 -22.26 -23.21
C PRO A 205 24.34 -21.61 -21.86
N GLY A 206 25.58 -21.13 -21.64
CA GLY A 206 25.95 -20.41 -20.42
C GLY A 206 25.24 -19.07 -20.28
N VAL A 207 25.14 -18.33 -21.39
CA VAL A 207 24.37 -17.07 -21.44
C VAL A 207 22.88 -17.33 -21.17
N SER A 208 22.31 -18.37 -21.79
CA SER A 208 20.90 -18.75 -21.56
C SER A 208 20.65 -19.14 -20.10
N ALA A 209 21.59 -19.83 -19.46
CA ALA A 209 21.47 -20.16 -18.03
C ALA A 209 21.48 -18.90 -17.14
N ILE A 210 22.28 -17.89 -17.46
CA ILE A 210 22.29 -16.60 -16.75
C ILE A 210 20.94 -15.90 -16.88
N VAL A 211 20.35 -15.89 -18.07
CA VAL A 211 19.01 -15.32 -18.32
C VAL A 211 17.93 -16.10 -17.57
N ASP A 212 17.98 -17.44 -17.58
CA ASP A 212 17.04 -18.29 -16.85
C ASP A 212 17.11 -18.06 -15.33
N ILE A 213 18.33 -17.90 -14.78
CA ILE A 213 18.56 -17.57 -13.37
C ILE A 213 18.01 -16.16 -13.05
N ALA A 214 18.25 -15.17 -13.92
CA ALA A 214 17.73 -13.82 -13.77
C ALA A 214 16.20 -13.83 -13.74
N HIS A 215 15.56 -14.61 -14.64
CA HIS A 215 14.12 -14.82 -14.68
C HIS A 215 13.60 -15.46 -13.39
N LEU A 216 14.23 -16.54 -12.92
CA LEU A 216 13.82 -17.24 -11.70
C LEU A 216 13.85 -16.31 -10.49
N ILE A 217 15.00 -15.64 -10.26
CA ILE A 217 15.19 -14.77 -9.10
C ILE A 217 14.29 -13.54 -9.22
N GLY A 218 14.30 -12.87 -10.38
CA GLY A 218 13.52 -11.67 -10.63
C GLY A 218 12.03 -11.92 -10.44
N TYR A 219 11.45 -12.89 -11.15
CA TYR A 219 10.03 -13.21 -11.06
C TYR A 219 9.62 -13.65 -9.65
N SER A 220 10.43 -14.50 -8.97
CA SER A 220 10.14 -14.91 -7.59
C SER A 220 10.09 -13.74 -6.63
N LEU A 221 11.08 -12.84 -6.69
CA LEU A 221 11.14 -11.65 -5.86
C LEU A 221 10.01 -10.68 -6.22
N GLY A 222 9.69 -10.50 -7.49
CA GLY A 222 8.56 -9.71 -7.94
C GLY A 222 7.24 -10.29 -7.42
N TYR A 223 7.03 -11.59 -7.58
CA TYR A 223 5.81 -12.25 -7.12
C TYR A 223 5.60 -12.19 -5.60
N LEU A 224 6.65 -12.14 -4.81
CA LEU A 224 6.56 -11.86 -3.38
C LEU A 224 5.98 -10.45 -3.10
N HIS A 225 6.07 -9.54 -4.07
CA HIS A 225 5.51 -8.18 -4.00
C HIS A 225 4.18 -8.06 -4.76
N HIS A 226 3.74 -9.12 -5.42
CA HIS A 226 2.52 -9.14 -6.23
C HIS A 226 1.29 -8.80 -5.39
N ARG A 227 0.50 -7.84 -5.86
CA ARG A 227 -0.85 -7.59 -5.34
C ARG A 227 -1.85 -8.47 -6.07
N PRO A 228 -2.62 -9.29 -5.34
CA PRO A 228 -3.61 -10.14 -5.97
C PRO A 228 -4.67 -9.28 -6.66
N ARG A 229 -5.06 -9.63 -7.88
CA ARG A 229 -6.16 -8.96 -8.57
C ARG A 229 -7.48 -9.34 -7.92
N PRO A 230 -8.41 -8.38 -7.72
CA PRO A 230 -9.73 -8.69 -7.20
C PRO A 230 -10.50 -9.55 -8.21
N ARG A 231 -11.24 -10.54 -7.70
CA ARG A 231 -12.21 -11.29 -8.52
C ARG A 231 -13.36 -10.37 -8.92
N ARG A 232 -14.05 -10.71 -10.01
CA ARG A 232 -15.33 -10.10 -10.33
C ARG A 232 -16.30 -10.37 -9.17
N LEU A 233 -16.85 -9.29 -8.64
CA LEU A 233 -17.83 -9.34 -7.58
C LEU A 233 -19.22 -9.64 -8.16
N PRO A 234 -20.14 -10.26 -7.40
CA PRO A 234 -21.51 -10.44 -7.79
C PRO A 234 -22.20 -9.12 -8.15
N THR A 235 -23.03 -9.14 -9.19
CA THR A 235 -23.81 -7.97 -9.63
C THR A 235 -25.32 -8.21 -9.51
N ASP A 236 -25.72 -9.42 -9.15
CA ASP A 236 -27.09 -9.94 -9.08
C ASP A 236 -27.70 -9.83 -7.68
N ARG A 237 -26.94 -9.44 -6.69
CA ARG A 237 -27.36 -9.24 -5.30
C ARG A 237 -26.52 -8.18 -4.59
N PRO A 238 -26.97 -7.64 -3.44
CA PRO A 238 -26.14 -6.81 -2.57
C PRO A 238 -24.87 -7.56 -2.15
N LEU A 239 -23.76 -6.82 -2.08
CA LEU A 239 -22.50 -7.37 -1.61
C LEU A 239 -22.56 -7.56 -0.09
N ARG A 240 -21.93 -8.63 0.39
CA ARG A 240 -21.71 -8.90 1.80
C ARG A 240 -20.31 -8.45 2.16
N ILE A 241 -20.22 -7.43 3.03
CA ILE A 241 -18.95 -6.80 3.43
C ILE A 241 -18.71 -7.03 4.91
N ALA A 242 -17.58 -7.61 5.26
CA ALA A 242 -17.14 -7.75 6.64
C ALA A 242 -16.04 -6.73 6.97
N GLN A 243 -16.07 -6.14 8.16
CA GLN A 243 -14.92 -5.46 8.75
C GLN A 243 -14.32 -6.33 9.87
N VAL A 244 -12.99 -6.34 10.00
CA VAL A 244 -12.28 -6.99 11.09
C VAL A 244 -11.41 -5.96 11.79
N THR A 245 -11.74 -5.66 13.04
CA THR A 245 -11.10 -4.59 13.81
C THR A 245 -10.81 -5.01 15.26
N TYR A 246 -10.08 -4.17 15.98
CA TYR A 246 -9.84 -4.34 17.41
C TYR A 246 -11.09 -3.98 18.22
N ALA A 247 -11.68 -2.83 17.95
CA ALA A 247 -12.89 -2.34 18.57
C ALA A 247 -13.80 -1.66 17.54
N TYR A 248 -15.10 -1.61 17.83
CA TYR A 248 -16.14 -1.00 17.02
C TYR A 248 -17.21 -0.37 17.91
N LYS A 249 -17.86 -1.17 18.72
CA LYS A 249 -18.84 -0.73 19.72
C LYS A 249 -18.56 -1.38 21.07
N PRO A 250 -18.55 -0.63 22.19
CA PRO A 250 -18.71 0.82 22.29
C PRO A 250 -17.48 1.57 21.75
N ILE A 251 -17.70 2.78 21.26
CA ILE A 251 -16.64 3.66 20.76
C ILE A 251 -15.76 4.11 21.93
N ALA A 252 -14.46 3.84 21.85
CA ALA A 252 -13.47 4.21 22.87
C ALA A 252 -12.30 5.04 22.30
N GLY A 253 -12.09 5.04 20.97
CA GLY A 253 -10.98 5.75 20.36
C GLY A 253 -11.17 6.02 18.87
N GLY A 254 -10.19 6.70 18.26
CA GLY A 254 -10.28 7.15 16.87
C GLY A 254 -10.41 6.02 15.83
N ALA A 255 -9.78 4.86 16.08
CA ALA A 255 -9.92 3.71 15.19
C ALA A 255 -11.35 3.14 15.19
N ASP A 256 -12.05 3.23 16.32
CA ASP A 256 -13.42 2.75 16.49
C ASP A 256 -14.40 3.71 15.79
N VAL A 257 -14.15 5.03 15.92
CA VAL A 257 -14.86 6.07 15.16
C VAL A 257 -14.72 5.83 13.66
N TYR A 258 -13.50 5.57 13.19
CA TYR A 258 -13.24 5.28 11.79
C TYR A 258 -14.00 4.03 11.31
N ALA A 259 -13.96 2.94 12.09
CA ALA A 259 -14.67 1.70 11.76
C ALA A 259 -16.19 1.92 11.71
N SER A 260 -16.74 2.76 12.60
CA SER A 260 -18.15 3.13 12.60
C SER A 260 -18.54 3.97 11.39
N GLN A 261 -17.76 5.01 11.08
CA GLN A 261 -17.97 5.84 9.87
C GLN A 261 -17.95 5.01 8.58
N LEU A 262 -17.04 4.01 8.52
CA LEU A 262 -16.97 3.11 7.37
C LEU A 262 -18.17 2.14 7.32
N ALA A 263 -18.65 1.67 8.47
CA ALA A 263 -19.87 0.87 8.56
C ALA A 263 -21.08 1.65 8.04
N ASP A 264 -21.22 2.92 8.45
CA ASP A 264 -22.29 3.79 8.00
C ASP A 264 -22.23 4.02 6.48
N LEU A 265 -21.03 4.23 5.92
CA LEU A 265 -20.83 4.37 4.48
C LEU A 265 -21.25 3.11 3.70
N ILE A 266 -20.87 1.93 4.20
CA ILE A 266 -21.20 0.64 3.58
C ILE A 266 -22.71 0.37 3.63
N THR A 267 -23.34 0.63 4.78
CA THR A 267 -24.78 0.45 4.98
C THR A 267 -25.59 1.43 4.13
N ALA A 268 -25.17 2.70 4.07
CA ALA A 268 -25.79 3.72 3.23
C ALA A 268 -25.70 3.40 1.73
N ALA A 269 -24.69 2.64 1.32
CA ALA A 269 -24.54 2.13 -0.05
C ALA A 269 -25.43 0.90 -0.36
N GLY A 270 -26.26 0.46 0.59
CA GLY A 270 -27.19 -0.68 0.43
C GLY A 270 -26.53 -2.07 0.51
N TYR A 271 -25.36 -2.19 1.12
CA TYR A 271 -24.66 -3.46 1.28
C TYR A 271 -24.93 -4.09 2.65
N GLU A 272 -24.93 -5.43 2.68
CA GLU A 272 -24.95 -6.17 3.93
C GLU A 272 -23.60 -6.01 4.64
N HIS A 273 -23.65 -5.60 5.91
CA HIS A 273 -22.46 -5.29 6.69
C HIS A 273 -22.40 -6.09 7.99
N CYS A 274 -21.21 -6.56 8.36
CA CYS A 274 -20.94 -7.21 9.64
C CYS A 274 -19.54 -6.86 10.14
N VAL A 275 -19.40 -6.54 11.42
CA VAL A 275 -18.12 -6.22 12.06
C VAL A 275 -17.67 -7.35 12.98
N TYR A 276 -16.45 -7.81 12.81
CA TYR A 276 -15.76 -8.73 13.72
C TYR A 276 -14.84 -7.92 14.62
N GLN A 277 -15.17 -7.79 15.89
CA GLN A 277 -14.39 -7.04 16.88
C GLN A 277 -13.83 -7.90 18.00
N ARG A 278 -12.78 -7.42 18.67
CA ARG A 278 -12.11 -8.13 19.77
C ARG A 278 -12.31 -7.49 21.14
N LEU A 279 -12.40 -6.16 21.22
CA LEU A 279 -12.29 -5.45 22.50
C LEU A 279 -13.44 -5.77 23.47
N ALA A 280 -14.65 -5.85 22.95
CA ALA A 280 -15.84 -6.02 23.77
C ALA A 280 -16.83 -6.99 23.12
N ASP A 281 -17.50 -7.76 23.97
CA ASP A 281 -18.72 -8.46 23.59
C ASP A 281 -19.86 -7.43 23.45
N THR A 282 -20.70 -7.61 22.45
CA THR A 282 -21.83 -6.70 22.17
C THR A 282 -22.99 -7.49 21.61
N HIS A 283 -24.21 -7.04 21.93
CA HIS A 283 -25.44 -7.58 21.38
C HIS A 283 -25.88 -6.85 20.09
N ALA A 284 -25.04 -5.97 19.51
CA ALA A 284 -25.36 -5.34 18.25
C ALA A 284 -25.45 -6.39 17.13
N GLU A 285 -26.53 -6.36 16.35
CA GLU A 285 -26.81 -7.35 15.29
C GLU A 285 -25.74 -7.36 14.20
N ASP A 286 -25.12 -6.20 13.95
CA ASP A 286 -24.05 -6.00 12.98
C ASP A 286 -22.65 -6.34 13.48
N ALA A 287 -22.51 -6.83 14.72
CA ALA A 287 -21.21 -7.11 15.33
C ALA A 287 -21.06 -8.56 15.80
N ARG A 288 -19.85 -9.08 15.69
CA ARG A 288 -19.42 -10.41 16.17
C ARG A 288 -18.19 -10.25 17.05
N PHE A 289 -18.18 -10.96 18.17
CA PHE A 289 -17.07 -10.92 19.12
C PHE A 289 -16.03 -12.01 18.82
N ILE A 290 -14.79 -11.59 18.56
CA ILE A 290 -13.65 -12.50 18.37
C ILE A 290 -13.09 -12.86 19.76
N ARG A 291 -13.62 -13.91 20.40
CA ARG A 291 -13.12 -14.39 21.68
C ARG A 291 -11.72 -15.00 21.51
N ASN A 292 -10.71 -14.37 22.12
CA ASN A 292 -9.35 -14.90 22.17
C ASN A 292 -9.12 -15.67 23.48
N PRO A 293 -9.09 -17.01 23.47
CA PRO A 293 -8.89 -17.82 24.70
C PRO A 293 -7.44 -17.81 25.19
N TRP A 294 -6.51 -17.29 24.38
CA TRP A 294 -5.08 -17.21 24.70
C TRP A 294 -4.64 -15.79 25.09
N ARG A 295 -5.55 -14.98 25.61
CA ARG A 295 -5.27 -13.64 26.10
C ARG A 295 -4.23 -13.69 27.23
N GLY A 296 -3.19 -12.82 27.13
CA GLY A 296 -2.11 -12.76 28.13
C GLY A 296 -0.91 -13.66 27.83
N LEU A 297 -0.97 -14.53 26.82
CA LEU A 297 0.22 -15.27 26.37
C LEU A 297 1.18 -14.36 25.57
N PRO A 298 2.49 -14.66 25.58
CA PRO A 298 3.43 -14.04 24.65
C PRO A 298 2.90 -14.16 23.22
N LEU A 299 3.12 -13.12 22.39
CA LEU A 299 2.62 -13.09 21.01
C LEU A 299 1.10 -12.98 20.88
N GLU A 300 0.45 -12.21 21.74
CA GLU A 300 -1.00 -11.94 21.71
C GLU A 300 -1.51 -11.54 20.32
N PHE A 301 -0.68 -10.88 19.54
CA PHE A 301 -0.91 -10.53 18.13
C PHE A 301 -1.24 -11.76 17.26
N TRP A 302 -0.49 -12.86 17.39
CA TRP A 302 -0.73 -14.10 16.67
C TRP A 302 -1.93 -14.89 17.20
N THR A 303 -2.10 -14.90 18.49
CA THR A 303 -3.23 -15.59 19.10
C THR A 303 -4.57 -14.95 18.72
N GLN A 304 -4.59 -13.63 18.47
CA GLN A 304 -5.76 -12.95 17.92
C GLN A 304 -6.05 -13.37 16.49
N ALA A 305 -5.01 -13.43 15.64
CA ALA A 305 -5.15 -13.91 14.25
C ALA A 305 -5.69 -15.36 14.24
N LEU A 306 -5.18 -16.23 15.13
CA LEU A 306 -5.67 -17.60 15.28
C LEU A 306 -7.12 -17.66 15.79
N ALA A 307 -7.51 -16.79 16.72
CA ALA A 307 -8.89 -16.74 17.20
C ALA A 307 -9.90 -16.45 16.07
N LEU A 308 -9.51 -15.68 15.07
CA LEU A 308 -10.34 -15.38 13.89
C LEU A 308 -10.69 -16.64 13.07
N PHE A 309 -9.86 -17.70 13.11
CA PHE A 309 -10.13 -18.95 12.37
C PHE A 309 -11.42 -19.66 12.82
N ARG A 310 -11.90 -19.39 14.04
CA ARG A 310 -13.20 -19.92 14.50
C ARG A 310 -14.37 -19.40 13.69
N HIS A 311 -14.25 -18.20 13.15
CA HIS A 311 -15.25 -17.54 12.30
C HIS A 311 -15.04 -17.78 10.81
N ARG A 312 -14.06 -18.63 10.39
CA ARG A 312 -13.61 -18.75 9.00
C ARG A 312 -14.72 -19.02 8.00
N ARG A 313 -15.71 -19.86 8.34
CA ARG A 313 -16.80 -20.24 7.43
C ARG A 313 -17.71 -19.06 7.14
N GLU A 314 -18.14 -18.35 8.19
CA GLU A 314 -18.97 -17.15 8.08
C GLU A 314 -18.19 -16.00 7.44
N LEU A 315 -16.98 -15.73 7.92
CA LEU A 315 -16.13 -14.65 7.42
C LEU A 315 -15.83 -14.80 5.91
N LEU A 316 -15.42 -15.99 5.45
CA LEU A 316 -15.13 -16.25 4.03
C LEU A 316 -16.39 -16.33 3.17
N SER A 317 -17.60 -16.30 3.73
CA SER A 317 -18.85 -16.17 2.95
C SER A 317 -19.10 -14.75 2.47
N HIS A 318 -18.39 -13.76 3.01
CA HIS A 318 -18.46 -12.37 2.55
C HIS A 318 -17.73 -12.19 1.21
N ASP A 319 -18.16 -11.21 0.43
CA ASP A 319 -17.57 -10.88 -0.87
C ASP A 319 -16.33 -10.00 -0.71
N VAL A 320 -16.37 -9.12 0.30
CA VAL A 320 -15.29 -8.18 0.64
C VAL A 320 -15.00 -8.28 2.13
N ILE A 321 -13.73 -8.30 2.48
CA ILE A 321 -13.27 -8.27 3.89
C ILE A 321 -12.30 -7.11 4.06
N ILE A 322 -12.64 -6.19 4.95
CA ILE A 322 -11.84 -5.01 5.30
C ILE A 322 -11.15 -5.26 6.64
N CYS A 323 -9.83 -5.26 6.66
CA CYS A 323 -9.02 -5.51 7.86
C CYS A 323 -8.32 -4.23 8.32
N HIS A 324 -8.59 -3.81 9.55
CA HIS A 324 -7.99 -2.63 10.16
C HIS A 324 -6.60 -2.87 10.76
N TYR A 325 -6.14 -4.12 10.77
CA TYR A 325 -4.81 -4.49 11.28
C TYR A 325 -4.17 -5.57 10.42
N PRO A 326 -2.84 -5.53 10.21
CA PRO A 326 -2.15 -6.41 9.27
C PRO A 326 -2.23 -7.90 9.63
N HIS A 327 -2.26 -8.26 10.91
CA HIS A 327 -2.36 -9.66 11.34
C HIS A 327 -3.70 -10.29 10.98
N TYR A 328 -4.80 -9.53 11.03
CA TYR A 328 -6.10 -10.01 10.58
C TYR A 328 -6.13 -10.24 9.08
N LEU A 329 -5.50 -9.33 8.31
CA LEU A 329 -5.40 -9.51 6.86
C LEU A 329 -4.63 -10.77 6.50
N LEU A 330 -3.49 -11.02 7.18
CA LEU A 330 -2.69 -12.23 6.95
C LEU A 330 -3.44 -13.50 7.34
N ALA A 331 -4.24 -13.47 8.42
CA ALA A 331 -5.12 -14.58 8.79
C ALA A 331 -6.19 -14.83 7.70
N VAL A 332 -6.84 -13.78 7.21
CA VAL A 332 -7.82 -13.88 6.11
C VAL A 332 -7.16 -14.38 4.83
N ASP A 333 -5.95 -13.92 4.51
CA ASP A 333 -5.19 -14.38 3.35
C ASP A 333 -4.91 -15.89 3.43
N LEU A 334 -4.44 -16.36 4.58
CA LEU A 334 -4.17 -17.77 4.84
C LEU A 334 -5.44 -18.62 4.76
N MET A 335 -6.53 -18.18 5.40
CA MET A 335 -7.83 -18.88 5.35
C MET A 335 -8.38 -18.98 3.92
N SER A 336 -8.16 -17.97 3.09
CA SER A 336 -8.66 -17.91 1.70
C SER A 336 -7.84 -18.72 0.71
N TRP A 337 -6.69 -19.27 1.11
CA TRP A 337 -5.82 -20.06 0.21
C TRP A 337 -6.52 -21.29 -0.36
N PHE A 338 -7.28 -22.01 0.47
CA PHE A 338 -7.96 -23.26 0.11
C PHE A 338 -9.48 -23.12 -0.03
N ALA A 339 -10.01 -21.90 -0.04
CA ALA A 339 -11.43 -21.62 -0.06
C ALA A 339 -11.78 -20.48 -1.03
N ARG A 340 -13.04 -20.01 -0.98
CA ARG A 340 -13.48 -18.79 -1.66
C ARG A 340 -12.53 -17.63 -1.30
N ARG A 341 -12.10 -16.89 -2.33
CA ARG A 341 -11.18 -15.76 -2.16
C ARG A 341 -11.96 -14.45 -2.19
N PRO A 342 -12.28 -13.85 -1.03
CA PRO A 342 -12.92 -12.55 -0.95
C PRO A 342 -11.98 -11.45 -1.45
N VAL A 343 -12.52 -10.30 -1.82
CA VAL A 343 -11.72 -9.08 -2.01
C VAL A 343 -11.21 -8.63 -0.64
N LYS A 344 -9.91 -8.49 -0.49
CA LYS A 344 -9.23 -8.11 0.76
C LYS A 344 -8.83 -6.66 0.69
N ILE A 345 -9.34 -5.87 1.63
CA ILE A 345 -9.00 -4.47 1.80
C ILE A 345 -8.28 -4.31 3.14
N ALA A 346 -7.20 -3.57 3.18
CA ALA A 346 -6.52 -3.23 4.42
C ALA A 346 -6.58 -1.72 4.66
N VAL A 347 -6.70 -1.35 5.93
CA VAL A 347 -6.69 0.04 6.39
C VAL A 347 -5.54 0.21 7.38
N SER A 348 -4.76 1.27 7.23
CA SER A 348 -3.75 1.69 8.20
C SER A 348 -4.31 2.76 9.11
N HIS A 349 -3.98 2.68 10.39
CA HIS A 349 -4.22 3.71 11.41
C HIS A 349 -2.91 4.34 11.91
N GLY A 350 -1.90 4.41 11.04
CA GLY A 350 -0.57 4.90 11.34
C GLY A 350 0.47 3.78 11.51
N VAL A 351 1.72 4.17 11.75
CA VAL A 351 2.85 3.27 11.99
C VAL A 351 2.86 2.90 13.47
N PHE A 352 2.61 1.65 13.80
CA PHE A 352 2.48 1.16 15.19
C PHE A 352 3.70 0.37 15.70
N TRP A 353 4.81 0.40 14.99
CA TRP A 353 6.09 -0.18 15.40
C TRP A 353 7.15 0.86 15.72
N ASP A 354 6.82 2.16 15.66
CA ASP A 354 7.72 3.28 15.97
C ASP A 354 7.91 3.49 17.47
N ASP A 355 7.08 2.85 18.31
CA ASP A 355 7.09 2.98 19.76
C ASP A 355 8.36 2.41 20.43
N ALA A 356 9.05 1.48 19.75
CA ALA A 356 10.30 0.88 20.21
C ALA A 356 11.24 0.60 19.03
N PRO A 357 11.81 1.64 18.38
CA PRO A 357 12.69 1.47 17.24
C PRO A 357 13.87 0.55 17.54
N GLY A 358 14.21 -0.36 16.61
CA GLY A 358 15.32 -1.30 16.76
C GLY A 358 15.02 -2.55 17.61
N SER A 359 13.86 -2.65 18.23
CA SER A 359 13.49 -3.86 18.98
C SER A 359 13.12 -5.02 18.02
N PRO A 360 13.37 -6.29 18.39
CA PRO A 360 12.93 -7.44 17.60
C PRO A 360 11.41 -7.45 17.35
N LYS A 361 10.61 -6.97 18.32
CA LYS A 361 9.15 -6.83 18.18
C LYS A 361 8.78 -5.84 17.08
N SER A 362 9.44 -4.68 17.03
CA SER A 362 9.21 -3.66 15.98
C SER A 362 9.59 -4.18 14.62
N PHE A 363 10.70 -4.90 14.49
CA PHE A 363 11.09 -5.53 13.23
C PHE A 363 10.04 -6.52 12.73
N VAL A 364 9.55 -7.42 13.59
CA VAL A 364 8.50 -8.40 13.24
C VAL A 364 7.20 -7.69 12.85
N LYS A 365 6.77 -6.68 13.60
CA LYS A 365 5.56 -5.89 13.28
C LYS A 365 5.70 -5.21 11.91
N ALA A 366 6.84 -4.56 11.64
CA ALA A 366 7.12 -3.92 10.35
C ALA A 366 7.12 -4.92 9.19
N TRP A 367 7.78 -6.06 9.36
CA TRP A 367 7.84 -7.12 8.35
C TRP A 367 6.45 -7.67 8.02
N LEU A 368 5.64 -7.99 9.04
CA LEU A 368 4.28 -8.46 8.87
C LEU A 368 3.37 -7.42 8.21
N THR A 369 3.53 -6.15 8.57
CA THR A 369 2.78 -5.06 7.93
C THR A 369 3.16 -4.92 6.46
N LYS A 370 4.45 -5.01 6.12
CA LYS A 370 4.91 -5.02 4.73
C LYS A 370 4.36 -6.21 3.96
N LEU A 371 4.30 -7.39 4.57
CA LEU A 371 3.69 -8.57 3.96
C LEU A 371 2.19 -8.36 3.72
N ALA A 372 1.45 -7.90 4.73
CA ALA A 372 0.02 -7.60 4.63
C ALA A 372 -0.26 -6.52 3.56
N PHE A 373 0.55 -5.46 3.53
CA PHE A 373 0.47 -4.40 2.53
C PHE A 373 0.52 -4.94 1.10
N ARG A 374 1.35 -5.95 0.85
CA ARG A 374 1.49 -6.59 -0.46
C ARG A 374 0.36 -7.57 -0.78
N ARG A 375 -0.27 -8.17 0.23
CA ARG A 375 -1.32 -9.19 0.08
C ARG A 375 -2.73 -8.62 -0.03
N ALA A 376 -2.93 -7.32 0.21
CA ALA A 376 -4.20 -6.64 0.04
C ALA A 376 -4.49 -6.34 -1.44
N HIS A 377 -5.75 -6.50 -1.89
CA HIS A 377 -6.19 -6.03 -3.20
C HIS A 377 -6.26 -4.50 -3.24
N LEU A 378 -6.67 -3.90 -2.11
CA LEU A 378 -6.72 -2.47 -1.88
C LEU A 378 -6.15 -2.16 -0.50
N TYR A 379 -5.28 -1.17 -0.42
CA TYR A 379 -4.74 -0.67 0.83
C TYR A 379 -5.03 0.81 0.99
N ILE A 380 -5.68 1.17 2.08
CA ILE A 380 -5.96 2.56 2.43
C ILE A 380 -4.99 2.98 3.54
N ALA A 381 -4.16 3.97 3.25
CA ALA A 381 -3.33 4.62 4.25
C ALA A 381 -3.96 5.96 4.65
N ASN A 382 -4.06 6.22 5.94
CA ASN A 382 -4.60 7.47 6.45
C ASN A 382 -3.53 8.52 6.75
N ASP A 383 -2.25 8.21 6.52
CA ASP A 383 -1.14 9.13 6.70
C ASP A 383 0.02 8.87 5.71
N SER A 384 0.75 9.94 5.39
CA SER A 384 1.88 9.88 4.46
C SER A 384 3.12 9.21 5.07
N HIS A 385 3.26 9.22 6.40
CA HIS A 385 4.38 8.58 7.10
C HIS A 385 4.33 7.06 6.91
N PHE A 386 3.13 6.46 7.02
CA PHE A 386 2.94 5.04 6.72
C PHE A 386 3.36 4.69 5.29
N LEU A 387 2.95 5.48 4.31
CA LEU A 387 3.30 5.24 2.90
C LEU A 387 4.81 5.29 2.67
N ARG A 388 5.51 6.27 3.29
CA ARG A 388 6.98 6.33 3.27
C ARG A 388 7.62 5.12 3.94
N ALA A 389 7.07 4.67 5.08
CA ALA A 389 7.54 3.47 5.77
C ALA A 389 7.36 2.19 4.92
N MET A 390 6.38 2.19 4.00
CA MET A 390 6.19 1.12 3.00
C MET A 390 7.11 1.27 1.78
N GLY A 391 7.92 2.32 1.70
CA GLY A 391 8.89 2.54 0.62
C GLY A 391 8.36 3.36 -0.55
N LEU A 392 7.18 3.99 -0.41
CA LEU A 392 6.63 4.86 -1.44
C LEU A 392 7.17 6.28 -1.30
N LYS A 393 7.54 6.89 -2.43
CA LYS A 393 7.96 8.30 -2.49
C LYS A 393 6.71 9.17 -2.49
N ILE A 394 6.43 9.80 -1.37
CA ILE A 394 5.30 10.72 -1.22
C ILE A 394 5.71 11.91 -0.36
N GLU A 395 5.44 13.10 -0.85
CA GLU A 395 5.57 14.32 -0.07
C GLU A 395 4.30 14.54 0.77
N PRO A 396 4.43 14.96 2.03
CA PRO A 396 3.30 15.36 2.83
C PRO A 396 2.58 16.54 2.15
N ARG A 397 1.31 16.38 1.85
CA ARG A 397 0.48 17.46 1.30
C ARG A 397 -0.80 17.54 2.10
N GLN A 398 -1.10 18.71 2.61
CA GLN A 398 -2.36 18.95 3.32
C GLN A 398 -3.53 18.57 2.44
N GLY A 399 -4.39 17.68 2.97
CA GLY A 399 -5.64 17.29 2.33
C GLY A 399 -5.54 16.51 1.05
N MET A 400 -4.41 15.88 0.78
CA MET A 400 -4.27 15.00 -0.37
C MET A 400 -5.10 13.74 -0.18
N HIS A 401 -6.12 13.56 -1.03
CA HIS A 401 -6.81 12.29 -1.22
C HIS A 401 -6.43 11.78 -2.60
N ALA A 402 -5.72 10.68 -2.72
CA ALA A 402 -5.19 10.26 -4.01
C ALA A 402 -4.96 8.75 -4.12
N LEU A 403 -5.09 8.23 -5.33
CA LEU A 403 -4.51 6.96 -5.74
C LEU A 403 -2.99 7.14 -5.85
N ILE A 404 -2.24 6.46 -5.01
CA ILE A 404 -0.77 6.58 -4.94
C ILE A 404 -0.09 5.58 -5.88
N SER A 405 -0.66 4.38 -5.96
CA SER A 405 -0.27 3.33 -6.90
C SER A 405 -1.44 2.35 -7.02
N PRO A 406 -1.48 1.46 -8.00
CA PRO A 406 -2.57 0.50 -8.13
C PRO A 406 -2.85 -0.24 -6.82
N GLY A 407 -4.08 -0.13 -6.36
CA GLY A 407 -4.52 -0.71 -5.10
C GLY A 407 -3.93 -0.06 -3.84
N VAL A 408 -3.38 1.15 -3.91
CA VAL A 408 -2.94 1.94 -2.76
C VAL A 408 -3.51 3.34 -2.82
N TRP A 409 -4.32 3.67 -1.84
CA TRP A 409 -4.89 5.00 -1.68
C TRP A 409 -4.38 5.70 -0.42
N PHE A 410 -4.18 6.99 -0.53
CA PHE A 410 -4.03 7.89 0.61
C PHE A 410 -5.38 8.56 0.86
N ILE A 411 -6.00 8.23 1.99
CA ILE A 411 -7.29 8.80 2.43
C ILE A 411 -7.11 9.20 3.90
N PRO A 412 -6.76 10.46 4.19
CA PRO A 412 -6.66 10.96 5.56
C PRO A 412 -8.02 10.87 6.25
N ASN A 413 -8.03 10.87 7.58
CA ASN A 413 -9.27 10.83 8.36
C ASN A 413 -10.15 12.04 8.05
N GLY A 414 -11.46 11.85 8.14
CA GLY A 414 -12.46 12.91 7.98
C GLY A 414 -13.11 13.29 9.29
N VAL A 415 -13.40 14.57 9.47
CA VAL A 415 -14.20 15.11 10.57
C VAL A 415 -15.61 15.47 10.10
N ASP A 416 -16.60 15.15 10.93
CA ASP A 416 -18.01 15.50 10.67
C ASP A 416 -18.29 16.95 11.13
N PRO A 417 -18.53 17.89 10.19
CA PRO A 417 -18.79 19.29 10.53
C PRO A 417 -20.14 19.54 11.20
N GLU A 418 -21.06 18.60 11.14
CA GLU A 418 -22.34 18.72 11.85
C GLU A 418 -22.19 18.36 13.34
N THR A 419 -21.34 17.43 13.65
CA THR A 419 -21.02 17.02 15.02
C THR A 419 -19.96 17.92 15.64
N PHE A 420 -18.87 18.22 14.92
CA PHE A 420 -17.75 19.04 15.40
C PHE A 420 -17.80 20.43 14.76
N LYS A 421 -18.43 21.35 15.47
CA LYS A 421 -18.55 22.77 15.13
C LYS A 421 -18.47 23.59 16.41
N PRO A 422 -18.20 24.90 16.32
CA PRO A 422 -18.30 25.78 17.47
C PRO A 422 -19.66 25.64 18.14
N THR A 423 -19.65 25.35 19.43
CA THR A 423 -20.86 25.19 20.27
C THR A 423 -20.70 26.03 21.52
N ASP A 424 -21.76 26.14 22.31
CA ASP A 424 -21.69 26.82 23.60
C ASP A 424 -20.59 26.19 24.47
N PRO A 425 -19.64 27.03 24.92
CA PRO A 425 -18.52 26.53 25.70
C PRO A 425 -18.97 26.08 27.10
N VAL A 426 -18.22 25.18 27.70
CA VAL A 426 -18.37 24.80 29.11
C VAL A 426 -17.83 25.94 29.98
N PRO A 427 -18.67 26.67 30.76
CA PRO A 427 -18.25 27.88 31.48
C PRO A 427 -17.03 27.62 32.40
N GLU A 428 -17.05 26.52 33.15
CA GLU A 428 -15.97 26.14 34.07
C GLU A 428 -14.61 25.92 33.40
N ILE A 429 -14.62 25.52 32.12
CA ILE A 429 -13.40 25.33 31.32
C ILE A 429 -12.96 26.66 30.69
N LEU A 430 -13.92 27.46 30.20
CA LEU A 430 -13.66 28.75 29.61
C LEU A 430 -13.03 29.72 30.61
N ASP A 431 -13.60 29.82 31.82
CA ASP A 431 -13.13 30.69 32.90
C ASP A 431 -11.70 30.36 33.35
N ARG A 432 -11.22 29.15 33.07
CA ARG A 432 -9.85 28.74 33.39
C ARG A 432 -8.83 29.02 32.29
N ASN A 433 -9.22 29.65 31.19
CA ASN A 433 -8.34 29.82 30.02
C ASN A 433 -7.62 28.52 29.64
N ALA A 434 -8.39 27.43 29.47
CA ALA A 434 -7.87 26.07 29.40
C ALA A 434 -7.02 25.81 28.16
N ILE A 435 -5.82 25.25 28.37
CA ILE A 435 -5.00 24.61 27.35
C ILE A 435 -5.33 23.12 27.40
N LEU A 436 -5.90 22.59 26.31
CA LEU A 436 -6.47 21.25 26.25
C LEU A 436 -5.46 20.24 25.73
N VAL A 437 -5.38 19.06 26.34
CA VAL A 437 -4.68 17.86 25.83
C VAL A 437 -5.69 16.71 25.72
N PRO A 438 -6.37 16.55 24.58
CA PRO A 438 -7.41 15.54 24.39
C PRO A 438 -6.80 14.20 24.00
N ARG A 439 -6.15 13.50 24.94
CA ARG A 439 -5.36 12.29 24.65
C ARG A 439 -5.51 11.23 25.72
N HIS A 440 -5.55 9.96 25.29
CA HIS A 440 -5.35 8.85 26.23
C HIS A 440 -4.00 8.95 26.93
N LEU A 441 -3.94 8.58 28.21
CA LEU A 441 -2.75 8.72 29.06
C LEU A 441 -1.71 7.61 28.78
N PHE A 442 -1.25 7.51 27.51
CA PHE A 442 -0.17 6.62 27.10
C PHE A 442 1.12 7.41 26.85
N ARG A 443 2.27 6.80 27.11
CA ARG A 443 3.58 7.47 27.01
C ARG A 443 3.86 8.02 25.61
N ASN A 444 3.52 7.27 24.58
CA ASN A 444 3.69 7.69 23.19
C ASN A 444 2.80 8.87 22.76
N ARG A 445 1.80 9.22 23.58
CA ARG A 445 0.93 10.41 23.38
C ARG A 445 1.53 11.69 23.95
N GLY A 446 2.70 11.63 24.61
CA GLY A 446 3.49 12.79 25.00
C GLY A 446 2.90 13.66 26.10
N ILE A 447 2.04 13.10 26.98
CA ILE A 447 1.39 13.89 28.08
C ILE A 447 2.44 14.55 28.99
N HIS A 448 3.52 13.82 29.32
CA HIS A 448 4.63 14.35 30.10
C HIS A 448 5.30 15.56 29.40
N LEU A 449 5.46 15.50 28.07
CA LEU A 449 5.98 16.62 27.29
C LEU A 449 5.08 17.87 27.41
N ALA A 450 3.75 17.67 27.35
CA ALA A 450 2.79 18.76 27.54
C ALA A 450 2.85 19.36 28.95
N ILE A 451 2.97 18.53 30.00
CA ILE A 451 3.08 18.98 31.39
C ILE A 451 4.37 19.79 31.58
N GLU A 452 5.48 19.29 31.09
CA GLU A 452 6.77 19.94 31.18
C GLU A 452 6.81 21.26 30.40
N ALA A 453 6.26 21.30 29.19
CA ALA A 453 6.14 22.53 28.41
C ALA A 453 5.21 23.54 29.09
N PHE A 454 4.09 23.08 29.64
CA PHE A 454 3.17 23.93 30.39
C PHE A 454 3.85 24.53 31.64
N ALA A 455 4.67 23.77 32.33
CA ALA A 455 5.43 24.30 33.49
C ALA A 455 6.33 25.47 33.13
N GLN A 456 6.88 25.47 31.92
CA GLN A 456 7.72 26.58 31.42
C GLN A 456 6.88 27.71 30.78
N PHE A 457 5.72 27.41 30.27
CA PHE A 457 4.79 28.39 29.68
C PHE A 457 3.95 29.13 30.73
N HIS A 458 3.49 28.47 31.78
CA HIS A 458 2.57 28.99 32.79
C HIS A 458 3.07 30.25 33.50
N PRO A 459 4.38 30.46 33.83
CA PRO A 459 4.87 31.72 34.39
C PRO A 459 4.60 32.95 33.52
N PHE A 460 4.48 32.80 32.22
CA PHE A 460 4.15 33.87 31.27
C PHE A 460 2.64 34.10 31.12
N ARG A 461 1.84 33.11 31.52
CA ARG A 461 0.36 33.09 31.43
C ARG A 461 -0.24 32.43 32.67
N PRO A 462 -0.10 33.04 33.86
CA PRO A 462 -0.52 32.41 35.13
C PRO A 462 -2.03 32.19 35.24
N GLU A 463 -2.83 32.83 34.38
CA GLU A 463 -4.28 32.65 34.27
C GLU A 463 -4.67 31.35 33.57
N THR A 464 -3.74 30.60 32.96
CA THR A 464 -4.04 29.40 32.19
C THR A 464 -4.06 28.14 33.05
N THR A 465 -4.82 27.16 32.61
CA THR A 465 -4.90 25.82 33.22
C THR A 465 -4.66 24.75 32.13
N LEU A 466 -3.84 23.75 32.43
CA LEU A 466 -3.67 22.58 31.55
C LEU A 466 -4.75 21.55 31.86
N LEU A 467 -5.58 21.22 30.87
CA LEU A 467 -6.70 20.29 31.01
C LEU A 467 -6.37 18.98 30.25
N LEU A 468 -6.17 17.89 30.98
CA LEU A 468 -5.88 16.57 30.42
C LEU A 468 -7.20 15.81 30.29
N VAL A 469 -7.74 15.76 29.06
CA VAL A 469 -9.00 15.07 28.74
C VAL A 469 -8.70 13.74 28.06
N GLY A 470 -9.01 12.65 28.73
CA GLY A 470 -8.81 11.29 28.26
C GLY A 470 -8.63 10.33 29.41
N GLY A 471 -8.87 9.08 29.14
CA GLY A 471 -8.72 7.99 30.10
C GLY A 471 -7.75 6.92 29.62
N GLY A 472 -7.69 5.80 30.33
CA GLY A 472 -6.83 4.68 30.01
C GLY A 472 -5.36 4.98 30.35
N GLY A 473 -4.48 4.14 29.84
CA GLY A 473 -3.05 4.23 30.11
C GLY A 473 -2.56 3.19 31.11
N GLN A 474 -1.23 3.11 31.23
CA GLN A 474 -0.60 2.25 32.24
C GLN A 474 -0.63 3.00 33.59
N ALA A 475 -1.09 2.31 34.64
CA ALA A 475 -1.24 2.91 35.98
C ALA A 475 0.06 3.59 36.47
N GLU A 476 1.21 2.94 36.24
CA GLU A 476 2.52 3.46 36.60
C GLU A 476 2.85 4.79 35.88
N TYR A 477 2.47 4.90 34.60
CA TYR A 477 2.69 6.14 33.85
C TYR A 477 1.76 7.25 34.34
N VAL A 478 0.50 6.96 34.55
CA VAL A 478 -0.46 7.94 35.10
C VAL A 478 0.02 8.47 36.46
N GLU A 479 0.50 7.59 37.32
CA GLU A 479 1.04 7.96 38.62
C GLU A 479 2.33 8.79 38.49
N SER A 480 3.17 8.47 37.50
CA SER A 480 4.37 9.31 37.22
C SER A 480 3.99 10.72 36.80
N LEU A 481 2.91 10.89 35.99
CA LEU A 481 2.42 12.22 35.59
C LEU A 481 1.91 13.02 36.81
N ARG A 482 1.19 12.38 37.73
CA ARG A 482 0.71 13.03 38.96
C ARG A 482 1.85 13.50 39.84
N ARG A 483 2.87 12.66 40.05
CA ARG A 483 4.08 13.02 40.80
C ARG A 483 4.84 14.17 40.12
N GLU A 484 4.92 14.19 38.80
CA GLU A 484 5.56 15.28 38.06
C GLU A 484 4.82 16.60 38.26
N VAL A 485 3.49 16.63 38.16
CA VAL A 485 2.66 17.80 38.42
C VAL A 485 2.86 18.33 39.84
N GLU A 486 2.94 17.44 40.82
CA GLU A 486 3.18 17.82 42.23
C GLU A 486 4.58 18.35 42.45
N ALA A 487 5.62 17.70 41.93
CA ALA A 487 7.01 18.10 42.03
C ALA A 487 7.27 19.48 41.39
N ARG A 488 6.51 19.87 40.38
CA ARG A 488 6.57 21.17 39.71
C ARG A 488 5.68 22.25 40.36
N GLY A 489 4.94 21.91 41.41
CA GLY A 489 4.03 22.86 42.08
C GLY A 489 2.76 23.20 41.28
N LEU A 490 2.41 22.42 40.27
CA LEU A 490 1.32 22.70 39.33
C LEU A 490 -0.03 22.06 39.68
N LYS A 491 -0.18 21.58 40.92
CA LYS A 491 -1.38 20.85 41.38
C LYS A 491 -2.70 21.63 41.21
N LYS A 492 -2.65 22.95 41.24
CA LYS A 492 -3.81 23.84 41.04
C LYS A 492 -4.05 24.20 39.57
N SER A 493 -3.02 24.10 38.73
CA SER A 493 -3.03 24.55 37.34
C SER A 493 -3.07 23.39 36.31
N VAL A 494 -2.95 22.13 36.76
CA VAL A 494 -3.07 20.95 35.90
C VAL A 494 -4.19 20.08 36.41
N ILE A 495 -5.20 19.82 35.55
CA ILE A 495 -6.40 19.06 35.89
C ILE A 495 -6.46 17.79 35.08
N PHE A 496 -6.52 16.63 35.74
CA PHE A 496 -6.83 15.33 35.13
C PHE A 496 -8.38 15.21 35.04
N TYR A 497 -8.94 15.64 33.91
CA TYR A 497 -10.38 15.72 33.71
C TYR A 497 -11.05 14.35 33.53
N GLY A 498 -10.27 13.36 33.03
CA GLY A 498 -10.75 12.02 32.78
C GLY A 498 -11.38 11.82 31.41
N SER A 499 -12.01 10.66 31.20
CA SER A 499 -12.69 10.32 29.95
C SER A 499 -14.01 11.06 29.80
N VAL A 500 -14.25 11.56 28.60
CA VAL A 500 -15.49 12.27 28.23
C VAL A 500 -16.19 11.52 27.08
N PRO A 501 -17.51 11.35 27.13
CA PRO A 501 -18.27 10.82 26.01
C PRO A 501 -18.04 11.64 24.74
N HIS A 502 -17.88 10.98 23.58
CA HIS A 502 -17.51 11.62 22.32
C HIS A 502 -18.43 12.78 21.91
N HIS A 503 -19.74 12.64 22.14
CA HIS A 503 -20.73 13.68 21.84
C HIS A 503 -20.63 14.95 22.71
N LYS A 504 -19.87 14.94 23.81
CA LYS A 504 -19.60 16.11 24.66
C LYS A 504 -18.29 16.83 24.31
N LEU A 505 -17.46 16.24 23.48
CA LEU A 505 -16.16 16.83 23.09
C LEU A 505 -16.30 18.17 22.36
N PRO A 506 -17.31 18.43 21.49
CA PRO A 506 -17.43 19.73 20.82
C PRO A 506 -17.47 20.92 21.77
N ALA A 507 -18.22 20.83 22.87
CA ALA A 507 -18.28 21.90 23.87
C ALA A 507 -16.93 22.11 24.60
N ILE A 508 -16.20 21.02 24.83
CA ILE A 508 -14.86 21.07 25.46
C ILE A 508 -13.85 21.72 24.51
N TYR A 509 -13.83 21.33 23.24
CA TYR A 509 -12.97 21.95 22.23
C TYR A 509 -13.29 23.43 22.07
N SER A 510 -14.57 23.80 21.99
CA SER A 510 -15.01 25.20 21.87
C SER A 510 -14.65 26.06 23.09
N SER A 511 -14.33 25.43 24.24
CA SER A 511 -13.91 26.13 25.47
C SER A 511 -12.39 26.33 25.53
N ALA A 512 -11.61 25.66 24.67
CA ALA A 512 -10.16 25.65 24.75
C ALA A 512 -9.54 26.92 24.14
N GLN A 513 -8.57 27.51 24.83
CA GLN A 513 -7.74 28.59 24.30
C GLN A 513 -6.66 28.11 23.35
N LEU A 514 -6.22 26.85 23.53
CA LEU A 514 -5.23 26.16 22.73
C LEU A 514 -5.40 24.65 22.95
N THR A 515 -5.33 23.86 21.90
CA THR A 515 -5.28 22.40 21.98
C THR A 515 -3.88 21.90 21.63
N LEU A 516 -3.32 21.00 22.45
CA LEU A 516 -2.02 20.39 22.22
C LEU A 516 -2.18 18.91 21.86
N ILE A 517 -1.55 18.51 20.77
CA ILE A 517 -1.40 17.11 20.35
C ILE A 517 0.08 16.73 20.38
N PRO A 518 0.63 16.45 21.57
CA PRO A 518 2.09 16.36 21.82
C PRO A 518 2.65 14.95 21.56
N SER A 519 2.05 14.18 20.65
CA SER A 519 2.45 12.79 20.39
C SER A 519 3.91 12.67 20.00
N LEU A 520 4.56 11.57 20.40
CA LEU A 520 5.97 11.28 20.13
C LEU A 520 6.15 10.37 18.90
N CYS A 521 5.20 9.48 18.67
CA CYS A 521 5.20 8.52 17.55
C CYS A 521 3.82 7.87 17.38
N GLY A 522 3.67 6.99 16.37
CA GLY A 522 2.51 6.11 16.23
C GLY A 522 1.19 6.83 15.96
N GLU A 523 1.21 7.94 15.22
CA GLU A 523 0.02 8.69 14.81
C GLU A 523 -0.26 8.51 13.32
N GLY A 524 -1.54 8.25 13.00
CA GLY A 524 -2.09 8.55 11.68
C GLY A 524 -2.54 10.02 11.60
N THR A 525 -3.47 10.34 10.70
CA THR A 525 -4.16 11.64 10.73
C THR A 525 -5.01 11.69 12.00
N SER A 526 -4.65 12.55 12.95
CA SER A 526 -5.28 12.57 14.27
C SER A 526 -6.71 13.11 14.21
N LEU A 527 -7.70 12.29 14.56
CA LEU A 527 -9.10 12.74 14.69
C LEU A 527 -9.25 13.81 15.76
N SER A 528 -8.61 13.67 16.93
CA SER A 528 -8.69 14.68 17.98
C SER A 528 -8.16 16.05 17.55
N ALA A 529 -7.15 16.09 16.65
CA ALA A 529 -6.70 17.34 16.07
C ALA A 529 -7.73 17.94 15.12
N LEU A 530 -8.27 17.14 14.21
CA LEU A 530 -9.30 17.57 13.25
C LEU A 530 -10.59 18.00 13.93
N GLU A 531 -11.03 17.28 14.96
CA GLU A 531 -12.20 17.61 15.78
C GLU A 531 -12.02 18.97 16.49
N SER A 532 -10.83 19.19 17.07
CA SER A 532 -10.49 20.45 17.71
C SER A 532 -10.47 21.61 16.72
N MET A 533 -9.80 21.44 15.56
CA MET A 533 -9.76 22.45 14.50
C MET A 533 -11.18 22.75 13.96
N ALA A 534 -12.02 21.74 13.74
CA ALA A 534 -13.39 21.93 13.28
C ALA A 534 -14.26 22.70 14.26
N CYS A 535 -13.99 22.59 15.57
CA CYS A 535 -14.63 23.39 16.63
C CYS A 535 -14.02 24.81 16.77
N GLY A 536 -13.05 25.19 15.94
CA GLY A 536 -12.41 26.51 15.97
C GLY A 536 -11.35 26.69 17.07
N ALA A 537 -10.98 25.62 17.78
CA ALA A 537 -9.90 25.68 18.76
C ALA A 537 -8.53 25.59 18.05
N PRO A 538 -7.63 26.58 18.27
CA PRO A 538 -6.30 26.57 17.69
C PRO A 538 -5.54 25.33 18.16
N THR A 539 -5.04 24.54 17.23
CA THR A 539 -4.47 23.23 17.52
C THR A 539 -3.01 23.19 17.14
N LEU A 540 -2.15 22.90 18.11
CA LEU A 540 -0.71 22.75 17.95
C LEU A 540 -0.35 21.27 18.01
N CYS A 541 0.29 20.76 16.96
CA CYS A 541 0.70 19.37 16.84
C CYS A 541 2.23 19.24 16.86
N THR A 542 2.76 18.15 17.41
CA THR A 542 4.17 17.79 17.19
C THR A 542 4.41 17.32 15.75
N TRP A 543 5.60 17.61 15.20
CA TRP A 543 6.00 17.26 13.83
C TRP A 543 6.41 15.78 13.71
N VAL A 544 5.49 14.85 14.03
CA VAL A 544 5.73 13.41 14.01
C VAL A 544 4.68 12.67 13.19
N ALA A 545 5.10 11.59 12.57
CA ALA A 545 4.23 10.64 11.88
C ALA A 545 3.16 11.33 10.99
N GLY A 546 1.90 10.93 11.08
CA GLY A 546 0.78 11.49 10.32
C GLY A 546 0.34 12.89 10.78
N LEU A 547 0.83 13.41 11.90
CA LEU A 547 0.57 14.79 12.30
C LEU A 547 1.20 15.80 11.33
N ARG A 548 2.24 15.40 10.59
CA ARG A 548 2.87 16.20 9.54
C ARG A 548 1.95 16.54 8.37
N ASP A 549 0.90 15.76 8.19
CA ASP A 549 -0.06 15.93 7.10
C ASP A 549 -1.14 16.97 7.45
N LEU A 550 -1.25 17.37 8.74
CA LEU A 550 -2.23 18.33 9.22
C LEU A 550 -1.76 19.79 9.02
N PRO A 551 -2.69 20.75 8.94
CA PRO A 551 -2.32 22.17 8.93
C PRO A 551 -1.58 22.56 10.22
N GLY A 552 -0.56 23.43 10.09
CA GLY A 552 0.19 23.95 11.24
C GLY A 552 -0.67 24.76 12.20
N PRO A 553 -0.08 25.26 13.31
CA PRO A 553 1.35 25.24 13.68
C PRO A 553 1.84 23.89 14.18
N HIS A 554 3.13 23.66 14.00
CA HIS A 554 3.80 22.44 14.45
C HIS A 554 5.02 22.76 15.30
N SER A 555 5.34 21.87 16.24
CA SER A 555 6.59 21.91 17.02
C SER A 555 7.37 20.61 16.85
N LEU A 556 8.68 20.65 17.07
CA LEU A 556 9.43 19.41 17.29
C LEU A 556 8.94 18.75 18.60
N PRO A 557 9.07 17.42 18.76
CA PRO A 557 8.68 16.72 19.99
C PRO A 557 9.72 16.96 21.11
N LEU A 558 10.06 18.22 21.35
CA LEU A 558 10.98 18.72 22.36
C LEU A 558 10.28 19.78 23.20
N VAL A 559 10.59 19.84 24.50
CA VAL A 559 9.97 20.79 25.43
C VAL A 559 10.19 22.23 24.99
N SER A 560 11.44 22.60 24.67
CA SER A 560 11.79 23.97 24.24
C SER A 560 11.01 24.40 23.01
N SER A 561 10.98 23.56 21.98
CA SER A 561 10.23 23.83 20.74
C SER A 561 8.74 23.98 21.00
N LEU A 562 8.17 23.13 21.87
CA LEU A 562 6.75 23.19 22.22
C LEU A 562 6.42 24.49 22.97
N VAL A 563 7.28 24.93 23.92
CA VAL A 563 7.14 26.19 24.67
C VAL A 563 7.19 27.38 23.74
N GLU A 564 8.21 27.44 22.86
CA GLU A 564 8.37 28.53 21.88
C GLU A 564 7.15 28.64 20.98
N THR A 565 6.65 27.50 20.48
CA THR A 565 5.47 27.47 19.61
C THR A 565 4.21 27.88 20.38
N MET A 566 4.03 27.45 21.63
CA MET A 566 2.90 27.88 22.48
C MET A 566 2.92 29.38 22.69
N GLN A 567 4.11 29.97 22.98
CA GLN A 567 4.27 31.41 23.17
C GLN A 567 3.95 32.21 21.91
N SER A 568 4.36 31.71 20.74
CA SER A 568 4.08 32.34 19.44
C SER A 568 2.60 32.24 19.05
N VAL A 569 1.97 31.09 19.26
CA VAL A 569 0.59 30.81 18.86
C VAL A 569 -0.45 31.45 19.76
N TYR A 570 -0.21 31.50 21.07
CA TYR A 570 -1.20 31.92 22.04
C TYR A 570 -1.74 33.35 21.80
N PRO A 571 -0.93 34.37 21.44
CA PRO A 571 -1.43 35.71 21.10
C PRO A 571 -2.37 35.74 19.87
N GLN A 572 -2.09 34.89 18.87
CA GLN A 572 -2.79 34.83 17.57
C GLN A 572 -3.80 33.69 17.52
N ARG A 573 -4.13 33.09 18.66
CA ARG A 573 -4.89 31.84 18.74
C ARG A 573 -6.25 31.86 18.04
N LYS A 574 -6.95 33.00 18.03
CA LYS A 574 -8.25 33.10 17.38
C LYS A 574 -8.12 33.02 15.86
N GLU A 575 -7.22 33.79 15.29
CA GLU A 575 -6.94 33.82 13.86
C GLU A 575 -6.47 32.45 13.35
N ILE A 576 -5.51 31.82 14.07
CA ILE A 576 -5.03 30.46 13.77
C ILE A 576 -6.16 29.43 13.86
N GLY A 577 -7.04 29.55 14.86
CA GLY A 577 -8.18 28.64 15.02
C GLY A 577 -9.19 28.74 13.86
N GLU A 578 -9.46 29.95 13.38
CA GLU A 578 -10.33 30.21 12.22
C GLU A 578 -9.72 29.63 10.94
N GLU A 579 -8.44 29.92 10.66
CA GLU A 579 -7.73 29.39 9.50
C GLU A 579 -7.68 27.85 9.51
N GLN A 580 -7.35 27.24 10.64
CA GLN A 580 -7.31 25.79 10.77
C GLN A 580 -8.68 25.17 10.59
N ARG A 581 -9.75 25.82 11.07
CA ARG A 581 -11.11 25.36 10.87
C ARG A 581 -11.50 25.37 9.39
N GLU A 582 -11.19 26.45 8.67
CA GLU A 582 -11.46 26.53 7.23
C GLU A 582 -10.78 25.38 6.47
N ILE A 583 -9.50 25.14 6.75
CA ILE A 583 -8.74 24.06 6.12
C ILE A 583 -9.33 22.69 6.51
N ALA A 584 -9.64 22.47 7.80
CA ALA A 584 -10.21 21.20 8.26
C ALA A 584 -11.54 20.87 7.54
N LEU A 585 -12.41 21.86 7.36
CA LEU A 585 -13.69 21.67 6.67
C LEU A 585 -13.53 21.51 5.16
N ALA A 586 -12.64 22.26 4.54
CA ALA A 586 -12.41 22.20 3.09
C ALA A 586 -11.74 20.90 2.63
N VAL A 587 -10.82 20.36 3.45
CA VAL A 587 -9.89 19.30 3.02
C VAL A 587 -10.08 17.99 3.74
N TYR A 588 -10.52 18.03 5.01
CA TYR A 588 -10.67 16.86 5.88
C TYR A 588 -12.12 16.61 6.29
N SER A 589 -13.11 17.07 5.49
CA SER A 589 -14.52 16.78 5.77
C SER A 589 -14.83 15.30 5.60
N ILE A 590 -15.82 14.83 6.35
CA ILE A 590 -16.30 13.44 6.26
C ILE A 590 -16.88 13.13 4.87
N GLU A 591 -17.46 14.13 4.17
CA GLU A 591 -17.98 13.98 2.82
C GLU A 591 -16.86 13.65 1.84
N ARG A 592 -15.74 14.38 1.90
CA ARG A 592 -14.57 14.13 1.06
C ARG A 592 -13.95 12.77 1.35
N TRP A 593 -13.90 12.38 2.62
CA TRP A 593 -13.47 11.04 3.03
C TRP A 593 -14.40 9.96 2.43
N ARG A 594 -15.71 10.15 2.48
CA ARG A 594 -16.71 9.24 1.90
C ARG A 594 -16.56 9.12 0.37
N GLU A 595 -16.37 10.24 -0.32
CA GLU A 595 -16.14 10.26 -1.77
C GLU A 595 -14.89 9.47 -2.14
N SER A 596 -13.77 9.72 -1.47
CA SER A 596 -12.51 9.02 -1.71
C SER A 596 -12.62 7.53 -1.45
N TRP A 597 -13.35 7.12 -0.43
CA TRP A 597 -13.65 5.71 -0.18
C TRP A 597 -14.49 5.10 -1.28
N ARG A 598 -15.52 5.81 -1.78
CA ARG A 598 -16.33 5.33 -2.90
C ARG A 598 -15.48 5.13 -4.16
N GLU A 599 -14.59 6.04 -4.45
CA GLU A 599 -13.67 5.90 -5.60
C GLU A 599 -12.71 4.73 -5.41
N ALA A 600 -12.10 4.60 -4.24
CA ALA A 600 -11.21 3.49 -3.92
C ALA A 600 -11.93 2.13 -4.04
N LEU A 601 -13.15 2.02 -3.54
CA LEU A 601 -13.98 0.82 -3.64
C LEU A 601 -14.35 0.48 -5.10
N LYS A 602 -14.62 1.47 -5.95
CA LYS A 602 -14.83 1.25 -7.40
C LYS A 602 -13.62 0.60 -8.05
N GLY A 603 -12.41 0.99 -7.64
CA GLY A 603 -11.15 0.41 -8.14
C GLY A 603 -11.01 -1.10 -7.90
N VAL A 604 -11.74 -1.67 -6.94
CA VAL A 604 -11.78 -3.12 -6.67
C VAL A 604 -13.12 -3.76 -7.05
N GLY A 605 -13.94 -3.07 -7.84
CA GLY A 605 -15.19 -3.57 -8.40
C GLY A 605 -16.41 -3.45 -7.47
N VAL A 606 -16.30 -2.75 -6.35
CA VAL A 606 -17.43 -2.45 -5.46
C VAL A 606 -18.14 -1.19 -5.99
N ARG A 607 -19.36 -1.34 -6.52
CA ARG A 607 -20.17 -0.23 -7.03
C ARG A 607 -20.90 0.43 -5.86
N THR A 608 -20.57 1.65 -5.56
CA THR A 608 -21.35 2.47 -4.61
C THR A 608 -22.35 3.30 -5.41
N THR A 609 -23.64 3.11 -5.17
CA THR A 609 -24.67 4.05 -5.65
C THR A 609 -24.41 5.44 -5.04
N LYS A 610 -24.75 6.47 -5.81
CA LYS A 610 -24.59 7.89 -5.41
C LYS A 610 -25.29 8.20 -4.12
#